data_8333ab7a8b0b25871744c57188d34e3d
#
_entry.id   8333ab7a8b0b25871744c57188d34e3d
#
_cell.length_a   1.000
_cell.length_b   1.000
_cell.length_c   1.000
_cell.angle_alpha   90.00
_cell.angle_beta   90.00
_cell.angle_gamma   90.00
#
_symmetry.space_group_name_H-M   'P 1'
#
loop_
_entity.id
_entity.type
_entity.pdbx_description
1 polymer ?
#
loop_
_entity_poly.entity_id
_entity_poly.type
_entity_poly.pdbx_seq_one_letter_code
_entity_poly.pdbx_strand_id
1 'polypeptide(L)'
;MTSPKALLQAWNIRADKRLGQHFLNDPATAAAIVRAASISSRDVVLEIGAGLGALTLLAARQAARIYAVEKDTRLADLLRAEFESNGINNVILIKKNILRVDIQALAAEAGGRLVVIGNLPYNISSQILVQLISVRKAVKQAVLMFQMELAERLTANPGGRDYGRLSVMLQYCAELKSVGRVTASRFFPRPKVDSAVLSFVFKTQSALSPEEEDFFFKVIRAAFSRRRKKLRNSLAGGELGLSTEAAQQALERARIDPSRRAETLDVPEFLALSASVNRTLHT
;
A
#
# COMPACT_ATOMS: atom_id res chain seq x y z
N MET A 1 -18.80 -20.13 -3.98
CA MET A 1 -18.88 -18.77 -3.38
C MET A 1 -20.17 -18.12 -3.86
N THR A 2 -21.03 -17.67 -2.94
CA THR A 2 -22.26 -16.97 -3.24
C THR A 2 -21.93 -15.61 -3.89
N SER A 3 -22.69 -15.18 -4.88
CA SER A 3 -22.39 -13.91 -5.56
C SER A 3 -22.55 -12.70 -4.62
N PRO A 4 -21.71 -11.66 -4.74
CA PRO A 4 -21.83 -10.44 -3.95
C PRO A 4 -23.23 -9.82 -3.98
N LYS A 5 -23.89 -9.85 -5.15
CA LYS A 5 -25.25 -9.34 -5.31
C LYS A 5 -26.25 -10.13 -4.46
N ALA A 6 -26.18 -11.45 -4.48
CA ALA A 6 -27.07 -12.31 -3.71
C ALA A 6 -26.87 -12.15 -2.19
N LEU A 7 -25.61 -12.10 -1.74
CA LEU A 7 -25.30 -11.87 -0.31
C LEU A 7 -25.84 -10.52 0.17
N LEU A 8 -25.57 -9.45 -0.57
CA LEU A 8 -26.06 -8.11 -0.20
C LEU A 8 -27.60 -8.04 -0.17
N GLN A 9 -28.26 -8.71 -1.11
CA GLN A 9 -29.73 -8.80 -1.13
C GLN A 9 -30.27 -9.60 0.07
N ALA A 10 -29.70 -10.77 0.37
CA ALA A 10 -30.10 -11.61 1.49
C ALA A 10 -29.98 -10.89 2.85
N TRP A 11 -28.98 -10.04 2.99
CA TRP A 11 -28.73 -9.26 4.22
C TRP A 11 -29.35 -7.85 4.19
N ASN A 12 -30.11 -7.50 3.16
CA ASN A 12 -30.67 -6.16 2.94
C ASN A 12 -29.61 -5.03 3.08
N ILE A 13 -28.38 -5.29 2.60
CA ILE A 13 -27.27 -4.35 2.62
C ILE A 13 -27.11 -3.72 1.24
N ARG A 14 -26.87 -2.41 1.20
CA ARG A 14 -26.47 -1.69 -0.01
C ARG A 14 -25.01 -1.30 0.08
N ALA A 15 -24.26 -1.49 -1.00
CA ALA A 15 -22.87 -1.03 -1.10
C ALA A 15 -22.77 0.49 -0.89
N ASP A 16 -21.88 0.93 -0.03
CA ASP A 16 -21.66 2.36 0.26
C ASP A 16 -20.55 2.92 -0.64
N LYS A 17 -20.94 3.80 -1.56
CA LYS A 17 -20.00 4.49 -2.46
C LYS A 17 -18.97 5.35 -1.70
N ARG A 18 -19.33 5.91 -0.53
CA ARG A 18 -18.44 6.73 0.28
C ARG A 18 -17.31 5.88 0.90
N LEU A 19 -17.56 4.60 1.08
CA LEU A 19 -16.54 3.64 1.54
C LEU A 19 -15.73 3.03 0.39
N GLY A 20 -16.05 3.38 -0.87
CA GLY A 20 -15.37 2.82 -2.04
C GLY A 20 -15.62 1.32 -2.24
N GLN A 21 -16.78 0.83 -1.81
CA GLN A 21 -17.10 -0.60 -1.84
C GLN A 21 -17.36 -1.10 -3.27
N HIS A 22 -16.43 -1.92 -3.75
CA HIS A 22 -16.51 -2.71 -4.97
C HIS A 22 -16.06 -4.15 -4.64
N PHE A 23 -17.02 -5.04 -4.51
CA PHE A 23 -16.76 -6.42 -4.09
C PHE A 23 -16.34 -7.28 -5.27
N LEU A 24 -15.30 -8.06 -5.09
CA LEU A 24 -14.81 -8.97 -6.11
C LEU A 24 -15.82 -10.10 -6.36
N ASN A 25 -16.30 -10.21 -7.61
CA ASN A 25 -17.30 -11.19 -8.05
C ASN A 25 -16.67 -12.26 -8.96
N ASP A 26 -15.37 -12.45 -8.89
CA ASP A 26 -14.63 -13.40 -9.70
C ASP A 26 -13.77 -14.31 -8.82
N PRO A 27 -14.20 -15.55 -8.60
CA PRO A 27 -13.45 -16.52 -7.78
C PRO A 27 -12.03 -16.80 -8.29
N ALA A 28 -11.82 -16.75 -9.62
CA ALA A 28 -10.51 -17.00 -10.20
C ALA A 28 -9.51 -15.89 -9.83
N THR A 29 -9.95 -14.63 -9.85
CA THR A 29 -9.15 -13.49 -9.39
C THR A 29 -8.86 -13.58 -7.88
N ALA A 30 -9.85 -13.91 -7.06
CA ALA A 30 -9.65 -14.11 -5.63
C ALA A 30 -8.60 -15.19 -5.35
N ALA A 31 -8.70 -16.34 -6.03
CA ALA A 31 -7.74 -17.42 -5.92
C ALA A 31 -6.33 -17.01 -6.41
N ALA A 32 -6.23 -16.19 -7.47
CA ALA A 32 -4.95 -15.68 -7.96
C ALA A 32 -4.25 -14.75 -6.94
N ILE A 33 -5.01 -13.87 -6.27
CA ILE A 33 -4.49 -13.00 -5.21
C ILE A 33 -3.94 -13.85 -4.04
N VAL A 34 -4.72 -14.81 -3.57
CA VAL A 34 -4.32 -15.67 -2.44
C VAL A 34 -3.11 -16.53 -2.80
N ARG A 35 -3.06 -17.09 -4.03
CA ARG A 35 -1.87 -17.82 -4.52
C ARG A 35 -0.63 -16.93 -4.59
N ALA A 36 -0.76 -15.70 -5.10
CA ALA A 36 0.37 -14.76 -5.19
C ALA A 36 0.92 -14.38 -3.81
N ALA A 37 0.09 -14.44 -2.76
CA ALA A 37 0.50 -14.22 -1.38
C ALA A 37 1.28 -15.40 -0.78
N SER A 38 1.36 -16.56 -1.45
CA SER A 38 2.13 -17.74 -1.03
C SER A 38 1.97 -18.06 0.47
N ILE A 39 0.73 -18.03 0.94
CA ILE A 39 0.36 -18.25 2.35
C ILE A 39 0.65 -19.69 2.73
N SER A 40 1.30 -19.90 3.86
CA SER A 40 1.53 -21.21 4.47
C SER A 40 0.75 -21.37 5.77
N SER A 41 0.67 -22.62 6.27
CA SER A 41 0.00 -22.95 7.54
C SER A 41 0.67 -22.35 8.79
N ARG A 42 1.81 -21.68 8.64
CA ARG A 42 2.49 -20.95 9.72
C ARG A 42 2.30 -19.44 9.62
N ASP A 43 1.81 -18.94 8.50
CA ASP A 43 1.66 -17.50 8.30
C ASP A 43 0.41 -16.97 8.99
N VAL A 44 0.55 -15.77 9.58
CA VAL A 44 -0.57 -14.97 10.04
C VAL A 44 -0.84 -13.88 9.00
N VAL A 45 -2.08 -13.80 8.57
CA VAL A 45 -2.52 -12.90 7.49
C VAL A 45 -3.24 -11.69 8.08
N LEU A 46 -2.95 -10.51 7.55
CA LEU A 46 -3.76 -9.30 7.72
C LEU A 46 -4.51 -9.04 6.42
N GLU A 47 -5.83 -9.15 6.44
CA GLU A 47 -6.65 -8.74 5.31
C GLU A 47 -7.19 -7.34 5.52
N ILE A 48 -6.98 -6.47 4.54
CA ILE A 48 -7.42 -5.08 4.56
C ILE A 48 -8.68 -4.94 3.70
N GLY A 49 -9.82 -4.64 4.36
CA GLY A 49 -11.11 -4.52 3.70
C GLY A 49 -11.69 -5.88 3.32
N ALA A 50 -12.00 -6.70 4.32
CA ALA A 50 -12.50 -8.05 4.12
C ALA A 50 -13.82 -8.13 3.32
N GLY A 51 -14.63 -7.07 3.39
CA GLY A 51 -15.84 -6.92 2.57
C GLY A 51 -16.84 -8.07 2.74
N LEU A 52 -17.01 -8.88 1.70
CA LEU A 52 -17.87 -10.07 1.71
C LEU A 52 -17.11 -11.38 1.86
N GLY A 53 -15.83 -11.32 2.27
CA GLY A 53 -15.03 -12.51 2.55
C GLY A 53 -14.42 -13.22 1.33
N ALA A 54 -14.40 -12.57 0.17
CA ALA A 54 -13.92 -13.19 -1.06
C ALA A 54 -12.47 -13.71 -0.96
N LEU A 55 -11.60 -12.99 -0.27
CA LEU A 55 -10.22 -13.42 -0.01
C LEU A 55 -10.12 -14.17 1.33
N THR A 56 -10.84 -13.70 2.36
CA THR A 56 -10.82 -14.30 3.71
C THR A 56 -11.10 -15.80 3.69
N LEU A 57 -12.20 -16.21 3.02
CA LEU A 57 -12.63 -17.60 2.96
C LEU A 57 -11.60 -18.53 2.29
N LEU A 58 -10.86 -18.01 1.32
CA LEU A 58 -9.81 -18.77 0.63
C LEU A 58 -8.51 -18.80 1.45
N ALA A 59 -8.12 -17.67 2.04
CA ALA A 59 -6.91 -17.55 2.83
C ALA A 59 -7.00 -18.34 4.15
N ALA A 60 -8.19 -18.39 4.77
CA ALA A 60 -8.43 -19.11 6.02
C ALA A 60 -8.13 -20.61 5.93
N ARG A 61 -8.25 -21.20 4.75
CA ARG A 61 -7.92 -22.62 4.50
C ARG A 61 -6.41 -22.90 4.48
N GLN A 62 -5.59 -21.88 4.41
CA GLN A 62 -4.13 -21.98 4.26
C GLN A 62 -3.37 -21.38 5.44
N ALA A 63 -3.88 -20.30 6.02
CA ALA A 63 -3.23 -19.53 7.06
C ALA A 63 -3.38 -20.16 8.46
N ALA A 64 -2.39 -19.94 9.33
CA ALA A 64 -2.53 -20.22 10.76
C ALA A 64 -3.65 -19.38 11.39
N ARG A 65 -3.69 -18.11 11.05
CA ARG A 65 -4.67 -17.13 11.57
C ARG A 65 -4.85 -16.00 10.58
N ILE A 66 -6.03 -15.38 10.59
CA ILE A 66 -6.31 -14.16 9.82
C ILE A 66 -6.83 -13.07 10.76
N TYR A 67 -6.26 -11.89 10.66
CA TYR A 67 -6.85 -10.65 11.12
C TYR A 67 -7.61 -9.99 9.96
N ALA A 68 -8.92 -10.09 9.95
CA ALA A 68 -9.78 -9.54 8.90
C ALA A 68 -10.29 -8.15 9.33
N VAL A 69 -9.78 -7.09 8.71
CA VAL A 69 -10.18 -5.72 9.05
C VAL A 69 -11.30 -5.27 8.12
N GLU A 70 -12.45 -4.93 8.72
CA GLU A 70 -13.59 -4.35 8.00
C GLU A 70 -14.15 -3.16 8.79
N LYS A 71 -14.38 -2.04 8.08
CA LYS A 71 -14.89 -0.81 8.69
C LYS A 71 -16.41 -0.79 8.77
N ASP A 72 -17.10 -1.39 7.79
CA ASP A 72 -18.55 -1.44 7.75
C ASP A 72 -19.06 -2.54 8.69
N THR A 73 -19.69 -2.13 9.77
CA THR A 73 -20.19 -3.07 10.80
C THR A 73 -21.24 -4.04 10.26
N ARG A 74 -22.05 -3.63 9.27
CA ARG A 74 -23.06 -4.49 8.64
C ARG A 74 -22.40 -5.65 7.87
N LEU A 75 -21.30 -5.35 7.15
CA LEU A 75 -20.49 -6.38 6.47
C LEU A 75 -19.76 -7.27 7.47
N ALA A 76 -19.29 -6.71 8.58
CA ALA A 76 -18.65 -7.48 9.63
C ALA A 76 -19.59 -8.53 10.27
N ASP A 77 -20.86 -8.20 10.43
CA ASP A 77 -21.84 -9.15 10.96
C ASP A 77 -22.21 -10.24 9.93
N LEU A 78 -22.31 -9.88 8.65
CA LEU A 78 -22.43 -10.83 7.55
C LEU A 78 -21.23 -11.79 7.51
N LEU A 79 -20.00 -11.25 7.59
CA LEU A 79 -18.79 -12.06 7.58
C LEU A 79 -18.75 -13.09 8.71
N ARG A 80 -19.19 -12.71 9.92
CA ARG A 80 -19.27 -13.65 11.05
C ARG A 80 -20.16 -14.84 10.71
N ALA A 81 -21.35 -14.60 10.17
CA ALA A 81 -22.25 -15.67 9.78
C ALA A 81 -21.67 -16.53 8.64
N GLU A 82 -20.98 -15.93 7.67
CA GLU A 82 -20.27 -16.68 6.61
C GLU A 82 -19.14 -17.55 7.19
N PHE A 83 -18.39 -17.08 8.20
CA PHE A 83 -17.38 -17.88 8.85
C PHE A 83 -17.97 -19.06 9.59
N GLU A 84 -19.02 -18.85 10.37
CA GLU A 84 -19.74 -19.90 11.09
C GLU A 84 -20.30 -20.96 10.13
N SER A 85 -20.98 -20.54 9.05
CA SER A 85 -21.56 -21.45 8.06
C SER A 85 -20.53 -22.26 7.27
N ASN A 86 -19.30 -21.76 7.15
CA ASN A 86 -18.20 -22.43 6.46
C ASN A 86 -17.24 -23.16 7.42
N GLY A 87 -17.52 -23.20 8.73
CA GLY A 87 -16.68 -23.85 9.75
C GLY A 87 -15.32 -23.20 9.93
N ILE A 88 -15.21 -21.89 9.67
CA ILE A 88 -13.96 -21.13 9.78
C ILE A 88 -13.83 -20.56 11.18
N ASN A 89 -12.80 -20.97 11.91
CA ASN A 89 -12.55 -20.61 13.31
C ASN A 89 -11.21 -19.91 13.56
N ASN A 90 -10.39 -19.74 12.51
CA ASN A 90 -9.07 -19.10 12.60
C ASN A 90 -9.05 -17.64 12.12
N VAL A 91 -10.21 -16.99 12.04
CA VAL A 91 -10.35 -15.58 11.65
C VAL A 91 -10.77 -14.71 12.82
N ILE A 92 -9.97 -13.67 13.09
CA ILE A 92 -10.29 -12.60 14.06
C ILE A 92 -10.78 -11.40 13.26
N LEU A 93 -12.06 -11.04 13.44
CA LEU A 93 -12.67 -9.90 12.76
C LEU A 93 -12.45 -8.61 13.55
N ILE A 94 -11.79 -7.64 12.92
CA ILE A 94 -11.49 -6.32 13.48
C ILE A 94 -12.39 -5.27 12.86
N LYS A 95 -13.42 -4.83 13.58
CA LYS A 95 -14.38 -3.80 13.15
C LYS A 95 -13.80 -2.40 13.31
N LYS A 96 -12.82 -2.04 12.47
CA LYS A 96 -12.11 -0.74 12.54
C LYS A 96 -11.74 -0.22 11.15
N ASN A 97 -11.50 1.08 11.06
CA ASN A 97 -10.78 1.63 9.92
C ASN A 97 -9.32 1.16 9.98
N ILE A 98 -8.80 0.58 8.89
CA ILE A 98 -7.41 0.09 8.81
C ILE A 98 -6.39 1.17 9.21
N LEU A 99 -6.62 2.44 8.86
CA LEU A 99 -5.73 3.55 9.22
C LEU A 99 -5.63 3.81 10.75
N ARG A 100 -6.47 3.14 11.55
CA ARG A 100 -6.47 3.19 13.03
C ARG A 100 -6.08 1.85 13.66
N VAL A 101 -5.66 0.89 12.85
CA VAL A 101 -5.19 -0.43 13.33
C VAL A 101 -3.68 -0.34 13.57
N ASP A 102 -3.25 -0.76 14.74
CA ASP A 102 -1.83 -0.92 15.05
C ASP A 102 -1.34 -2.26 14.48
N ILE A 103 -0.78 -2.18 13.27
CA ILE A 103 -0.25 -3.35 12.55
C ILE A 103 0.99 -3.92 13.26
N GLN A 104 1.76 -3.09 13.96
CA GLN A 104 2.94 -3.55 14.70
C GLN A 104 2.52 -4.38 15.91
N ALA A 105 1.49 -3.95 16.64
CA ALA A 105 0.93 -4.71 17.75
C ALA A 105 0.36 -6.06 17.27
N LEU A 106 -0.35 -6.09 16.13
CA LEU A 106 -0.83 -7.35 15.55
C LEU A 106 0.31 -8.29 15.14
N ALA A 107 1.40 -7.77 14.59
CA ALA A 107 2.57 -8.57 14.25
C ALA A 107 3.28 -9.11 15.51
N ALA A 108 3.37 -8.31 16.57
CA ALA A 108 3.92 -8.75 17.85
C ALA A 108 3.06 -9.85 18.49
N GLU A 109 1.72 -9.70 18.50
CA GLU A 109 0.77 -10.73 18.96
C GLU A 109 0.87 -12.02 18.12
N ALA A 110 1.10 -11.88 16.81
CA ALA A 110 1.30 -13.01 15.88
C ALA A 110 2.65 -13.71 16.08
N GLY A 111 3.57 -13.14 16.84
CA GLY A 111 4.92 -13.66 17.01
C GLY A 111 5.81 -13.56 15.77
N GLY A 112 5.45 -12.70 14.80
CA GLY A 112 6.21 -12.54 13.58
C GLY A 112 5.61 -11.58 12.55
N ARG A 113 6.24 -11.51 11.38
CA ARG A 113 5.82 -10.63 10.30
C ARG A 113 4.55 -11.15 9.62
N LEU A 114 3.64 -10.24 9.31
CA LEU A 114 2.35 -10.54 8.69
C LEU A 114 2.46 -10.66 7.16
N VAL A 115 1.67 -11.54 6.58
CA VAL A 115 1.33 -11.51 5.16
C VAL A 115 0.10 -10.62 4.99
N VAL A 116 0.17 -9.58 4.15
CA VAL A 116 -0.92 -8.65 3.96
C VAL A 116 -1.61 -8.93 2.62
N ILE A 117 -2.93 -9.05 2.64
CA ILE A 117 -3.73 -9.17 1.41
C ILE A 117 -4.86 -8.12 1.43
N GLY A 118 -5.39 -7.76 0.27
CA GLY A 118 -6.58 -6.90 0.25
C GLY A 118 -7.00 -6.43 -1.13
N ASN A 119 -8.32 -6.27 -1.28
CA ASN A 119 -8.93 -5.46 -2.31
C ASN A 119 -9.17 -4.06 -1.71
N LEU A 120 -8.21 -3.15 -1.91
CA LEU A 120 -8.19 -1.90 -1.15
C LEU A 120 -9.32 -0.94 -1.54
N PRO A 121 -9.94 -0.24 -0.55
CA PRO A 121 -10.80 0.89 -0.84
C PRO A 121 -10.02 1.97 -1.59
N TYR A 122 -10.48 2.33 -2.78
CA TYR A 122 -9.70 3.19 -3.70
C TYR A 122 -9.41 4.58 -3.15
N ASN A 123 -10.31 5.14 -2.36
CA ASN A 123 -10.19 6.48 -1.77
C ASN A 123 -9.09 6.62 -0.71
N ILE A 124 -8.63 5.52 -0.11
CA ILE A 124 -7.60 5.51 0.94
C ILE A 124 -6.38 4.63 0.60
N SER A 125 -6.31 4.06 -0.60
CA SER A 125 -5.24 3.13 -1.00
C SER A 125 -3.83 3.72 -0.84
N SER A 126 -3.63 4.99 -1.19
CA SER A 126 -2.35 5.69 -1.01
C SER A 126 -1.98 5.87 0.47
N GLN A 127 -2.96 6.11 1.34
CA GLN A 127 -2.74 6.25 2.79
C GLN A 127 -2.38 4.90 3.41
N ILE A 128 -3.05 3.82 2.98
CA ILE A 128 -2.73 2.44 3.39
C ILE A 128 -1.31 2.08 3.00
N LEU A 129 -0.87 2.43 1.77
CA LEU A 129 0.51 2.19 1.35
C LEU A 129 1.52 2.93 2.22
N VAL A 130 1.29 4.21 2.52
CA VAL A 130 2.17 4.97 3.43
C VAL A 130 2.23 4.31 4.80
N GLN A 131 1.10 3.86 5.34
CA GLN A 131 1.07 3.12 6.61
C GLN A 131 1.87 1.81 6.52
N LEU A 132 1.71 1.01 5.46
CA LEU A 132 2.46 -0.24 5.28
C LEU A 132 3.97 0.01 5.13
N ILE A 133 4.38 1.08 4.43
CA ILE A 133 5.78 1.49 4.32
C ILE A 133 6.35 1.82 5.71
N SER A 134 5.61 2.58 6.54
CA SER A 134 6.08 2.98 7.88
C SER A 134 6.22 1.78 8.84
N VAL A 135 5.38 0.74 8.67
CA VAL A 135 5.41 -0.47 9.51
C VAL A 135 5.97 -1.69 8.78
N ARG A 136 6.71 -1.51 7.68
CA ARG A 136 7.18 -2.59 6.80
C ARG A 136 7.99 -3.68 7.50
N LYS A 137 8.64 -3.35 8.62
CA LYS A 137 9.36 -4.35 9.45
C LYS A 137 8.41 -5.40 10.05
N ALA A 138 7.13 -5.05 10.23
CA ALA A 138 6.07 -5.96 10.68
C ALA A 138 5.40 -6.74 9.53
N VAL A 139 5.74 -6.43 8.26
CA VAL A 139 5.11 -7.02 7.07
C VAL A 139 6.13 -7.85 6.30
N LYS A 140 5.83 -9.13 6.06
CA LYS A 140 6.65 -10.06 5.26
C LYS A 140 6.52 -9.74 3.78
N GLN A 141 5.28 -9.69 3.33
CA GLN A 141 4.88 -9.33 1.96
C GLN A 141 3.45 -8.81 1.95
N ALA A 142 3.09 -8.11 0.89
CA ALA A 142 1.72 -7.66 0.67
C ALA A 142 1.28 -7.97 -0.77
N VAL A 143 0.06 -8.49 -0.95
CA VAL A 143 -0.58 -8.66 -2.27
C VAL A 143 -1.87 -7.86 -2.27
N LEU A 144 -1.85 -6.75 -2.96
CA LEU A 144 -2.88 -5.73 -2.87
C LEU A 144 -3.42 -5.36 -4.26
N MET A 145 -4.72 -5.11 -4.31
CA MET A 145 -5.38 -4.65 -5.52
C MET A 145 -5.66 -3.14 -5.45
N PHE A 146 -5.33 -2.45 -6.52
CA PHE A 146 -5.44 -1.00 -6.68
C PHE A 146 -6.20 -0.64 -7.94
N GLN A 147 -6.70 0.60 -8.04
CA GLN A 147 -7.08 1.15 -9.35
C GLN A 147 -5.88 1.16 -10.29
N MET A 148 -6.13 0.94 -11.59
CA MET A 148 -5.07 0.86 -12.61
C MET A 148 -4.13 2.06 -12.58
N GLU A 149 -4.67 3.28 -12.52
CA GLU A 149 -3.86 4.52 -12.46
C GLU A 149 -2.87 4.51 -11.29
N LEU A 150 -3.32 4.11 -10.10
CA LEU A 150 -2.42 4.05 -8.94
C LEU A 150 -1.37 2.95 -9.11
N ALA A 151 -1.75 1.78 -9.62
CA ALA A 151 -0.81 0.69 -9.88
C ALA A 151 0.27 1.09 -10.88
N GLU A 152 -0.10 1.76 -11.98
CA GLU A 152 0.83 2.30 -12.98
C GLU A 152 1.80 3.31 -12.35
N ARG A 153 1.30 4.20 -11.48
CA ARG A 153 2.15 5.13 -10.73
C ARG A 153 3.15 4.43 -9.82
N LEU A 154 2.73 3.37 -9.12
CA LEU A 154 3.61 2.64 -8.19
C LEU A 154 4.74 1.90 -8.90
N THR A 155 4.48 1.43 -10.12
CA THR A 155 5.43 0.67 -10.95
C THR A 155 6.15 1.53 -12.00
N ALA A 156 5.85 2.84 -12.06
CA ALA A 156 6.45 3.76 -13.03
C ALA A 156 7.96 3.86 -12.85
N ASN A 157 8.67 4.02 -13.97
CA ASN A 157 10.10 4.31 -13.99
C ASN A 157 10.38 5.82 -13.87
N PRO A 158 11.56 6.21 -13.39
CA PRO A 158 12.00 7.61 -13.41
C PRO A 158 11.89 8.23 -14.80
N GLY A 159 11.52 9.51 -14.86
CA GLY A 159 11.31 10.27 -16.10
C GLY A 159 9.90 10.15 -16.68
N GLY A 160 9.11 9.19 -16.23
CA GLY A 160 7.73 9.03 -16.65
C GLY A 160 6.76 10.00 -15.97
N ARG A 161 5.66 10.33 -16.67
CA ARG A 161 4.61 11.23 -16.15
C ARG A 161 3.97 10.72 -14.85
N ASP A 162 3.92 9.42 -14.67
CA ASP A 162 3.24 8.77 -13.55
C ASP A 162 4.17 8.50 -12.37
N TYR A 163 5.49 8.66 -12.55
CA TYR A 163 6.46 8.51 -11.47
C TYR A 163 6.30 9.62 -10.44
N GLY A 164 6.28 9.24 -9.17
CA GLY A 164 6.01 10.19 -8.11
C GLY A 164 6.53 9.74 -6.75
N ARG A 165 6.20 10.51 -5.72
CA ARG A 165 6.64 10.26 -4.34
C ARG A 165 6.45 8.82 -3.89
N LEU A 166 5.25 8.26 -4.11
CA LEU A 166 4.96 6.87 -3.69
C LEU A 166 5.77 5.84 -4.48
N SER A 167 6.06 6.12 -5.77
CA SER A 167 6.91 5.26 -6.59
C SER A 167 8.30 5.14 -5.97
N VAL A 168 8.94 6.28 -5.64
CA VAL A 168 10.27 6.31 -5.00
C VAL A 168 10.27 5.61 -3.66
N MET A 169 9.33 5.98 -2.76
CA MET A 169 9.24 5.42 -1.42
C MET A 169 9.07 3.90 -1.44
N LEU A 170 8.19 3.40 -2.31
CA LEU A 170 7.90 1.98 -2.39
C LEU A 170 9.06 1.20 -3.03
N GLN A 171 9.65 1.69 -4.13
CA GLN A 171 10.82 1.09 -4.78
C GLN A 171 12.06 1.07 -3.87
N TYR A 172 12.19 2.06 -2.99
CA TYR A 172 13.22 2.01 -1.95
C TYR A 172 12.97 0.87 -0.95
N CYS A 173 11.72 0.72 -0.48
CA CYS A 173 11.36 -0.19 0.61
C CYS A 173 11.11 -1.63 0.19
N ALA A 174 10.75 -1.88 -1.08
CA ALA A 174 10.22 -3.18 -1.51
C ALA A 174 10.60 -3.52 -2.95
N GLU A 175 10.58 -4.82 -3.24
CA GLU A 175 10.52 -5.34 -4.60
C GLU A 175 9.06 -5.46 -5.03
N LEU A 176 8.73 -4.93 -6.22
CA LEU A 176 7.38 -4.92 -6.76
C LEU A 176 7.27 -5.89 -7.91
N LYS A 177 6.14 -6.64 -7.95
CA LYS A 177 5.78 -7.49 -9.09
C LYS A 177 4.32 -7.29 -9.44
N SER A 178 4.02 -7.14 -10.72
CA SER A 178 2.64 -7.18 -11.21
C SER A 178 2.14 -8.62 -11.21
N VAL A 179 1.00 -8.86 -10.57
CA VAL A 179 0.33 -10.17 -10.56
C VAL A 179 -0.66 -10.25 -11.73
N GLY A 180 -1.35 -9.16 -12.04
CA GLY A 180 -2.25 -9.10 -13.18
C GLY A 180 -3.26 -7.96 -13.15
N ARG A 181 -3.90 -7.75 -14.31
CA ARG A 181 -5.00 -6.79 -14.48
C ARG A 181 -6.33 -7.45 -14.15
N VAL A 182 -7.22 -6.70 -13.53
CA VAL A 182 -8.58 -7.12 -13.17
C VAL A 182 -9.57 -6.14 -13.76
N THR A 183 -10.38 -6.58 -14.71
CA THR A 183 -11.35 -5.73 -15.39
C THR A 183 -12.48 -5.32 -14.45
N ALA A 184 -13.05 -4.13 -14.66
CA ALA A 184 -14.14 -3.59 -13.86
C ALA A 184 -15.39 -4.50 -13.83
N SER A 185 -15.59 -5.34 -14.85
CA SER A 185 -16.69 -6.30 -14.92
C SER A 185 -16.64 -7.41 -13.85
N ARG A 186 -15.48 -7.62 -13.24
CA ARG A 186 -15.29 -8.62 -12.19
C ARG A 186 -15.68 -8.16 -10.79
N PHE A 187 -16.32 -6.99 -10.69
CA PHE A 187 -16.74 -6.39 -9.42
C PHE A 187 -18.24 -6.11 -9.38
N PHE A 188 -18.79 -6.14 -8.18
CA PHE A 188 -20.13 -5.66 -7.89
C PHE A 188 -20.13 -4.73 -6.65
N PRO A 189 -20.67 -3.52 -6.72
CA PRO A 189 -21.00 -2.78 -7.94
C PRO A 189 -19.77 -2.59 -8.84
N ARG A 190 -19.98 -2.47 -10.15
CA ARG A 190 -18.90 -2.26 -11.12
C ARG A 190 -18.24 -0.90 -10.90
N PRO A 191 -16.90 -0.82 -10.74
CA PRO A 191 -16.16 0.43 -10.71
C PRO A 191 -16.10 1.07 -12.12
N LYS A 192 -15.69 2.34 -12.18
CA LYS A 192 -15.53 3.06 -13.45
C LYS A 192 -14.24 2.70 -14.21
N VAL A 193 -13.26 2.16 -13.51
CA VAL A 193 -11.92 1.87 -14.03
C VAL A 193 -11.51 0.45 -13.67
N ASP A 194 -10.60 -0.12 -14.42
CA ASP A 194 -10.01 -1.40 -14.12
C ASP A 194 -9.06 -1.30 -12.91
N SER A 195 -8.67 -2.45 -12.40
CA SER A 195 -7.74 -2.60 -11.29
C SER A 195 -6.51 -3.40 -11.70
N ALA A 196 -5.48 -3.34 -10.89
CA ALA A 196 -4.33 -4.23 -10.99
C ALA A 196 -3.95 -4.76 -9.62
N VAL A 197 -3.46 -6.00 -9.59
CA VAL A 197 -2.92 -6.65 -8.39
C VAL A 197 -1.41 -6.54 -8.44
N LEU A 198 -0.84 -5.99 -7.37
CA LEU A 198 0.61 -5.88 -7.18
C LEU A 198 1.03 -6.69 -5.95
N SER A 199 2.17 -7.35 -6.07
CA SER A 199 2.86 -8.01 -4.95
C SER A 199 4.07 -7.18 -4.53
N PHE A 200 4.24 -7.01 -3.24
CA PHE A 200 5.35 -6.28 -2.62
C PHE A 200 6.06 -7.21 -1.63
N VAL A 201 7.38 -7.35 -1.78
CA VAL A 201 8.23 -8.01 -0.78
C VAL A 201 9.08 -6.94 -0.12
N PHE A 202 8.77 -6.63 1.14
CA PHE A 202 9.48 -5.58 1.85
C PHE A 202 10.90 -6.02 2.24
N LYS A 203 11.88 -5.16 1.97
CA LYS A 203 13.27 -5.37 2.34
C LYS A 203 13.39 -5.38 3.86
N THR A 204 14.12 -6.35 4.39
CA THR A 204 14.33 -6.50 5.84
C THR A 204 15.42 -5.57 6.37
N GLN A 205 16.39 -5.25 5.51
CA GLN A 205 17.49 -4.35 5.85
C GLN A 205 17.29 -3.02 5.14
N SER A 206 17.57 -1.93 5.86
CA SER A 206 17.69 -0.58 5.32
C SER A 206 19.17 -0.23 5.23
N ALA A 207 19.55 0.48 4.18
CA ALA A 207 20.91 1.05 4.06
C ALA A 207 21.09 2.29 4.97
N LEU A 208 19.99 2.81 5.54
CA LEU A 208 19.93 4.01 6.37
C LEU A 208 19.52 3.65 7.80
N SER A 209 20.01 4.42 8.79
CA SER A 209 19.45 4.39 10.15
C SER A 209 17.97 4.85 10.14
N PRO A 210 17.21 4.60 11.20
CA PRO A 210 15.83 5.08 11.27
C PRO A 210 15.69 6.59 11.07
N GLU A 211 16.58 7.37 11.68
CA GLU A 211 16.62 8.83 11.60
C GLU A 211 16.96 9.33 10.19
N GLU A 212 17.95 8.70 9.57
CA GLU A 212 18.35 8.99 8.18
C GLU A 212 17.22 8.63 7.21
N GLU A 213 16.47 7.56 7.46
CA GLU A 213 15.38 7.15 6.61
C GLU A 213 14.16 8.08 6.72
N ASP A 214 13.84 8.53 7.92
CA ASP A 214 12.81 9.55 8.14
C ASP A 214 13.17 10.85 7.42
N PHE A 215 14.45 11.24 7.48
CA PHE A 215 14.96 12.38 6.75
C PHE A 215 14.92 12.16 5.23
N PHE A 216 15.29 10.99 4.74
CA PHE A 216 15.18 10.62 3.34
C PHE A 216 13.73 10.76 2.81
N PHE A 217 12.74 10.27 3.56
CA PHE A 217 11.34 10.45 3.19
C PHE A 217 10.90 11.92 3.24
N LYS A 218 11.46 12.71 4.15
CA LYS A 218 11.24 14.17 4.20
C LYS A 218 11.78 14.86 2.95
N VAL A 219 12.98 14.50 2.50
CA VAL A 219 13.59 15.03 1.27
C VAL A 219 12.74 14.66 0.04
N ILE A 220 12.27 13.41 -0.07
CA ILE A 220 11.36 13.01 -1.16
C ILE A 220 10.08 13.84 -1.13
N ARG A 221 9.45 14.03 0.03
CA ARG A 221 8.24 14.86 0.15
C ARG A 221 8.48 16.28 -0.32
N ALA A 222 9.58 16.88 0.09
CA ALA A 222 9.96 18.25 -0.31
C ALA A 222 10.19 18.34 -1.81
N ALA A 223 10.94 17.40 -2.40
CA ALA A 223 11.23 17.36 -3.84
C ALA A 223 9.95 17.30 -4.68
N PHE A 224 8.95 16.51 -4.27
CA PHE A 224 7.66 16.37 -4.96
C PHE A 224 6.59 17.38 -4.52
N SER A 225 6.92 18.34 -3.64
CA SER A 225 5.95 19.34 -3.14
C SER A 225 5.37 20.24 -4.25
N ARG A 226 6.16 20.50 -5.29
CA ARG A 226 5.83 21.37 -6.41
C ARG A 226 6.11 20.69 -7.75
N ARG A 227 5.23 19.83 -8.19
CA ARG A 227 5.41 18.94 -9.37
C ARG A 227 5.95 19.61 -10.63
N ARG A 228 5.54 20.86 -10.95
CA ARG A 228 5.96 21.58 -12.16
C ARG A 228 7.22 22.43 -11.99
N LYS A 229 7.85 22.44 -10.80
CA LYS A 229 9.03 23.26 -10.53
C LYS A 229 10.31 22.41 -10.63
N LYS A 230 11.45 23.09 -10.90
CA LYS A 230 12.80 22.52 -10.83
C LYS A 230 13.10 22.08 -9.40
N LEU A 231 13.96 21.07 -9.22
CA LEU A 231 14.33 20.55 -7.91
C LEU A 231 14.81 21.64 -6.95
N ARG A 232 15.70 22.52 -7.41
CA ARG A 232 16.18 23.67 -6.60
C ARG A 232 15.02 24.42 -5.95
N ASN A 233 13.98 24.74 -6.74
CA ASN A 233 12.84 25.51 -6.26
C ASN A 233 11.86 24.69 -5.41
N SER A 234 11.85 23.36 -5.56
CA SER A 234 11.00 22.47 -4.75
C SER A 234 11.62 22.21 -3.38
N LEU A 235 12.95 22.14 -3.31
CA LEU A 235 13.70 21.92 -2.06
C LEU A 235 13.85 23.20 -1.24
N ALA A 236 13.88 24.38 -1.93
CA ALA A 236 13.98 25.65 -1.26
C ALA A 236 12.70 26.01 -0.50
N GLY A 237 12.87 26.44 0.74
CA GLY A 237 11.76 26.73 1.65
C GLY A 237 11.05 25.49 2.15
N GLY A 238 9.80 25.62 2.55
CA GLY A 238 8.97 24.50 3.00
C GLY A 238 9.54 23.72 4.18
N GLU A 239 9.30 22.41 4.19
CA GLU A 239 9.60 21.50 5.30
C GLU A 239 11.11 21.37 5.62
N LEU A 240 12.01 21.62 4.65
CA LEU A 240 13.47 21.51 4.82
C LEU A 240 14.12 22.80 5.30
N GLY A 241 13.48 23.97 5.12
CA GLY A 241 14.03 25.25 5.54
C GLY A 241 15.25 25.73 4.74
N LEU A 242 15.56 25.11 3.59
CA LEU A 242 16.72 25.47 2.78
C LEU A 242 16.51 26.82 2.05
N SER A 243 17.54 27.64 1.96
CA SER A 243 17.58 28.74 0.98
C SER A 243 17.72 28.19 -0.44
N THR A 244 17.49 29.02 -1.45
CA THR A 244 17.67 28.62 -2.85
C THR A 244 19.12 28.25 -3.14
N GLU A 245 20.07 28.98 -2.56
CA GLU A 245 21.52 28.78 -2.68
C GLU A 245 21.93 27.45 -2.01
N ALA A 246 21.44 27.19 -0.79
CA ALA A 246 21.69 25.95 -0.07
C ALA A 246 21.13 24.73 -0.81
N ALA A 247 19.92 24.86 -1.39
CA ALA A 247 19.31 23.81 -2.21
C ALA A 247 20.14 23.54 -3.48
N GLN A 248 20.65 24.58 -4.13
CA GLN A 248 21.54 24.45 -5.29
C GLN A 248 22.85 23.73 -4.92
N GLN A 249 23.53 24.16 -3.88
CA GLN A 249 24.76 23.55 -3.40
C GLN A 249 24.55 22.06 -3.03
N ALA A 250 23.44 21.73 -2.38
CA ALA A 250 23.13 20.35 -2.04
C ALA A 250 22.94 19.47 -3.30
N LEU A 251 22.29 20.00 -4.35
CA LEU A 251 22.13 19.29 -5.62
C LEU A 251 23.46 19.10 -6.34
N GLU A 252 24.30 20.15 -6.42
CA GLU A 252 25.62 20.09 -7.04
C GLU A 252 26.55 19.09 -6.33
N ARG A 253 26.58 19.09 -4.98
CA ARG A 253 27.32 18.10 -4.20
C ARG A 253 26.83 16.67 -4.43
N ALA A 254 25.52 16.48 -4.66
CA ALA A 254 24.94 15.19 -5.02
C ALA A 254 25.17 14.83 -6.51
N ARG A 255 25.82 15.70 -7.31
CA ARG A 255 26.00 15.57 -8.77
C ARG A 255 24.68 15.50 -9.53
N ILE A 256 23.66 16.23 -9.08
CA ILE A 256 22.37 16.33 -9.69
C ILE A 256 22.21 17.73 -10.28
N ASP A 257 21.85 17.82 -11.56
CA ASP A 257 21.56 19.12 -12.20
C ASP A 257 20.37 19.80 -11.50
N PRO A 258 20.55 21.02 -10.94
CA PRO A 258 19.49 21.75 -10.24
C PRO A 258 18.28 22.13 -11.10
N SER A 259 18.41 22.04 -12.41
CA SER A 259 17.32 22.30 -13.37
C SER A 259 16.39 21.11 -13.58
N ARG A 260 16.79 19.92 -13.19
CA ARG A 260 15.97 18.69 -13.25
C ARG A 260 14.72 18.81 -12.38
N ARG A 261 13.77 17.93 -12.60
CA ARG A 261 12.56 17.79 -11.76
C ARG A 261 12.63 16.50 -10.95
N ALA A 262 11.87 16.46 -9.85
CA ALA A 262 11.86 15.31 -8.95
C ALA A 262 11.49 13.99 -9.65
N GLU A 263 10.58 14.03 -10.61
CA GLU A 263 10.16 12.85 -11.37
C GLU A 263 11.26 12.23 -12.24
N THR A 264 12.38 12.91 -12.45
CA THR A 264 13.48 12.37 -13.25
C THR A 264 14.56 11.64 -12.43
N LEU A 265 14.51 11.72 -11.10
CA LEU A 265 15.47 11.09 -10.21
C LEU A 265 15.09 9.64 -9.88
N ASP A 266 16.07 8.75 -9.90
CA ASP A 266 15.92 7.39 -9.38
C ASP A 266 16.15 7.31 -7.85
N VAL A 267 16.00 6.12 -7.27
CA VAL A 267 16.20 5.91 -5.83
C VAL A 267 17.64 6.18 -5.40
N PRO A 268 18.72 5.71 -6.09
CA PRO A 268 20.09 6.07 -5.78
C PRO A 268 20.36 7.58 -5.78
N GLU A 269 19.85 8.31 -6.76
CA GLU A 269 19.98 9.78 -6.81
C GLU A 269 19.28 10.46 -5.63
N PHE A 270 18.10 9.99 -5.23
CA PHE A 270 17.41 10.49 -4.02
C PHE A 270 18.20 10.20 -2.74
N LEU A 271 18.86 9.05 -2.62
CA LEU A 271 19.73 8.73 -1.49
C LEU A 271 20.94 9.68 -1.43
N ALA A 272 21.61 9.91 -2.55
CA ALA A 272 22.71 10.86 -2.66
C ALA A 272 22.27 12.30 -2.31
N LEU A 273 21.11 12.71 -2.79
CA LEU A 273 20.50 14.00 -2.48
C LEU A 273 20.22 14.14 -0.98
N SER A 274 19.62 13.12 -0.37
CA SER A 274 19.30 13.14 1.06
C SER A 274 20.55 13.31 1.92
N ALA A 275 21.62 12.54 1.63
CA ALA A 275 22.89 12.65 2.33
C ALA A 275 23.55 14.05 2.14
N SER A 276 23.41 14.64 0.96
CA SER A 276 23.93 15.98 0.68
C SER A 276 23.13 17.07 1.40
N VAL A 277 21.81 17.01 1.37
CA VAL A 277 20.93 17.96 2.09
C VAL A 277 21.18 17.90 3.59
N ASN A 278 21.31 16.69 4.16
CA ASN A 278 21.59 16.53 5.59
C ASN A 278 22.89 17.23 5.99
N ARG A 279 23.97 17.04 5.21
CA ARG A 279 25.22 17.75 5.44
C ARG A 279 25.07 19.27 5.34
N THR A 280 24.31 19.78 4.38
CA THR A 280 24.11 21.22 4.19
C THR A 280 23.33 21.86 5.35
N LEU A 281 22.47 21.14 6.02
CA LEU A 281 21.69 21.63 7.18
C LEU A 281 22.51 21.66 8.48
N HIS A 282 23.61 20.91 8.55
CA HIS A 282 24.46 20.79 9.74
C HIS A 282 25.83 21.49 9.59
N THR A 283 26.05 22.19 8.47
CA THR A 283 27.19 23.08 8.23
C THR A 283 26.75 24.53 8.44
#